data_10b109bdebf8f4168fcaa036aa3eeacf
#
_entry.id   10b109bdebf8f4168fcaa036aa3eeacf
#
_cell.length_a   1.000
_cell.length_b   1.000
_cell.length_c   1.000
_cell.angle_alpha   90.00
_cell.angle_beta   90.00
_cell.angle_gamma   90.00
#
_symmetry.space_group_name_H-M   'P 1'
#
loop_
_entity.id
_entity.type
_entity.pdbx_description
1 polymer ?
#
loop_
_entity_poly.entity_id
_entity_poly.type
_entity_poly.pdbx_seq_one_letter_code
_entity_poly.pdbx_strand_id
1 'polypeptide(L)'
;MLGRWIGGFFGSILWMLFPSSSRERSIRLSFLVLLILAVSVASLAFREVSINIPGFSQLDRGGSGPLGLKLGLDLRGGGHLVYQADTATRVEVVFGEELTARQITDAANELQIPVSVKPKGNNVFGIRSDDLDAETRDRLEKGLKEKFDSLQTFQAIETPAPTPDQMEGVLDIINRRVNAFGTEEPIIQTIGDDRIIVQLPGATGSITRITFSEPVEREDLLSVLARIELRFNSLDQEDNRRFKLKTNTLSSAKKSELLQALGDQLGVKIDSFQIVSGIDEAKALIGETAQLEFKERTCSDQFCLDFEDADIGLTGDDLERADVVVDSRTGVGWAISIQFNNRGSDIFSDLTRRIAGVETKRIAILLDDEVLLAPVSRAWIRDGRSEITGNFTREEARKNSIQLESGALPVPLKIIQESDVDALLGSASLEKSLIAGMIGLGLVMVFMVAYYRMAGVVAAISLVVYSLIVLAIFKMFPITLTLSHIGGFILSIGMAVDANVLIFERMKEEVRIGRTLASSMEVGFNRAWPAIRDGNVSTLITCLVLVWFGDRLGGGLITGFAISLAVGVMASMFTAVVVSRNLLQLLAWIGLGRRINLFTPEGLRRAGDASVGGS
;
A
#
# COMPACT_ATOMS: atom_id res chain seq x y z
N MET A 1 22.44 -3.45 35.04
CA MET A 1 22.93 -2.19 34.42
C MET A 1 21.81 -1.42 33.70
N LEU A 2 20.87 -2.06 33.03
CA LEU A 2 19.76 -1.40 32.32
C LEU A 2 18.86 -0.55 33.23
N GLY A 3 18.52 -1.00 34.44
CA GLY A 3 17.67 -0.27 35.40
C GLY A 3 18.26 1.04 35.90
N ARG A 4 19.59 1.16 35.97
CA ARG A 4 20.29 2.41 36.34
C ARG A 4 20.30 3.42 35.19
N TRP A 5 20.33 2.93 33.94
CA TRP A 5 20.27 3.77 32.72
C TRP A 5 18.87 4.32 32.50
N ILE A 6 17.84 3.48 32.65
CA ILE A 6 16.42 3.89 32.53
C ILE A 6 16.06 4.88 33.64
N GLY A 7 16.47 4.61 34.88
CA GLY A 7 16.28 5.55 36.01
C GLY A 7 17.01 6.86 35.80
N GLY A 8 18.22 6.86 35.23
CA GLY A 8 18.98 8.05 34.85
C GLY A 8 18.32 8.86 33.74
N PHE A 9 17.78 8.19 32.70
CA PHE A 9 17.10 8.82 31.59
C PHE A 9 15.77 9.46 32.01
N PHE A 10 14.93 8.74 32.76
CA PHE A 10 13.70 9.29 33.33
C PHE A 10 13.97 10.37 34.38
N GLY A 11 14.98 10.19 35.21
CA GLY A 11 15.43 11.21 36.14
C GLY A 11 15.92 12.50 35.46
N SER A 12 16.62 12.37 34.32
CA SER A 12 17.05 13.51 33.50
C SER A 12 15.87 14.22 32.83
N ILE A 13 14.87 13.48 32.36
CA ILE A 13 13.63 14.07 31.82
C ILE A 13 12.81 14.75 32.92
N LEU A 14 12.63 14.12 34.06
CA LEU A 14 11.96 14.75 35.22
C LEU A 14 12.71 16.00 35.70
N TRP A 15 14.04 15.94 35.78
CA TRP A 15 14.89 17.07 36.12
C TRP A 15 14.81 18.20 35.07
N MET A 16 14.61 17.86 33.78
CA MET A 16 14.35 18.80 32.70
C MET A 16 12.99 19.50 32.83
N LEU A 17 11.98 18.78 33.35
CA LEU A 17 10.61 19.27 33.50
C LEU A 17 10.38 20.10 34.78
N PHE A 18 11.15 19.89 35.87
CA PHE A 18 11.01 20.56 37.15
C PHE A 18 12.28 21.33 37.59
N PRO A 19 12.65 22.40 36.90
CA PRO A 19 13.81 23.20 37.25
C PRO A 19 13.54 24.12 38.43
N SER A 20 14.58 24.45 39.17
CA SER A 20 14.52 25.30 40.37
C SER A 20 14.34 26.80 40.10
N SER A 21 14.62 27.25 38.85
CA SER A 21 14.43 28.65 38.44
C SER A 21 13.79 28.77 37.05
N SER A 22 13.06 29.86 36.81
CA SER A 22 12.44 30.15 35.50
C SER A 22 13.47 30.28 34.37
N ARG A 23 14.67 30.77 34.67
CA ARG A 23 15.76 30.93 33.71
C ARG A 23 16.36 29.59 33.29
N GLU A 24 16.63 28.71 34.24
CA GLU A 24 17.13 27.34 33.94
C GLU A 24 16.12 26.53 33.14
N ARG A 25 14.84 26.66 33.49
CA ARG A 25 13.74 26.03 32.75
C ARG A 25 13.74 26.44 31.26
N SER A 26 13.87 27.72 30.98
CA SER A 26 13.86 28.24 29.63
C SER A 26 15.10 27.81 28.82
N ILE A 27 16.29 27.78 29.44
CA ILE A 27 17.52 27.30 28.77
C ILE A 27 17.41 25.81 28.43
N ARG A 28 16.91 25.00 29.36
CA ARG A 28 16.72 23.55 29.14
C ARG A 28 15.67 23.26 28.06
N LEU A 29 14.55 23.99 28.07
CA LEU A 29 13.53 23.87 27.02
C LEU A 29 14.07 24.32 25.66
N SER A 30 14.93 25.36 25.61
CA SER A 30 15.59 25.76 24.37
C SER A 30 16.46 24.65 23.82
N PHE A 31 17.23 23.98 24.68
CA PHE A 31 18.04 22.82 24.25
C PHE A 31 17.18 21.66 23.73
N LEU A 32 16.08 21.36 24.41
CA LEU A 32 15.10 20.36 23.97
C LEU A 32 14.52 20.71 22.58
N VAL A 33 14.11 21.95 22.40
CA VAL A 33 13.57 22.44 21.12
C VAL A 33 14.61 22.32 20.01
N LEU A 34 15.87 22.74 20.28
CA LEU A 34 16.96 22.60 19.32
C LEU A 34 17.26 21.14 18.99
N LEU A 35 17.21 20.25 19.97
CA LEU A 35 17.39 18.82 19.76
C LEU A 35 16.28 18.24 18.88
N ILE A 36 15.01 18.54 19.19
CA ILE A 36 13.86 18.09 18.39
C ILE A 36 13.96 18.65 16.96
N LEU A 37 14.33 19.92 16.82
CA LEU A 37 14.50 20.55 15.51
C LEU A 37 15.64 19.88 14.73
N ALA A 38 16.78 19.63 15.37
CA ALA A 38 17.91 18.95 14.75
C ALA A 38 17.53 17.53 14.27
N VAL A 39 16.83 16.77 15.11
CA VAL A 39 16.32 15.43 14.74
C VAL A 39 15.31 15.52 13.59
N SER A 40 14.39 16.49 13.63
CA SER A 40 13.41 16.69 12.55
C SER A 40 14.08 17.04 11.22
N VAL A 41 15.04 17.98 11.24
CA VAL A 41 15.80 18.38 10.06
C VAL A 41 16.67 17.22 9.54
N ALA A 42 17.36 16.51 10.44
CA ALA A 42 18.15 15.33 10.06
C ALA A 42 17.29 14.24 9.44
N SER A 43 16.13 13.96 10.04
CA SER A 43 15.17 12.99 9.47
C SER A 43 14.73 13.36 8.06
N LEU A 44 14.48 14.64 7.78
CA LEU A 44 14.04 15.12 6.47
C LEU A 44 15.19 15.30 5.45
N ALA A 45 16.43 15.50 5.92
CA ALA A 45 17.59 15.69 5.06
C ALA A 45 18.05 14.39 4.37
N PHE A 46 17.90 13.25 5.02
CA PHE A 46 18.25 11.93 4.47
C PHE A 46 17.01 11.33 3.81
N ARG A 47 17.10 10.85 2.56
CA ARG A 47 15.98 10.18 1.88
C ARG A 47 15.55 8.92 2.61
N GLU A 48 16.51 8.14 3.05
CA GLU A 48 16.31 6.90 3.80
C GLU A 48 17.01 7.01 5.15
N VAL A 49 16.32 6.61 6.20
CA VAL A 49 16.83 6.57 7.56
C VAL A 49 16.74 5.13 8.03
N SER A 50 17.88 4.44 8.10
CA SER A 50 17.97 3.10 8.67
C SER A 50 18.57 3.17 10.07
N ILE A 51 17.81 2.72 11.07
CA ILE A 51 18.25 2.69 12.46
C ILE A 51 18.33 1.23 12.89
N ASN A 52 19.55 0.78 13.13
CA ASN A 52 19.80 -0.56 13.65
C ASN A 52 20.04 -0.48 15.17
N ILE A 53 19.04 -0.86 15.95
CA ILE A 53 19.15 -0.92 17.42
C ILE A 53 19.35 -2.38 17.80
N PRO A 54 20.48 -2.73 18.47
CA PRO A 54 20.71 -4.10 18.92
C PRO A 54 19.56 -4.62 19.79
N GLY A 55 18.91 -5.71 19.36
CA GLY A 55 17.77 -6.31 20.04
C GLY A 55 16.38 -5.87 19.56
N PHE A 56 16.31 -5.00 18.56
CA PHE A 56 15.06 -4.63 17.85
C PHE A 56 15.22 -4.90 16.35
N SER A 57 14.10 -5.11 15.67
CA SER A 57 14.10 -5.20 14.20
C SER A 57 14.65 -3.91 13.58
N GLN A 58 15.42 -4.05 12.49
CA GLN A 58 15.93 -2.91 11.73
C GLN A 58 14.79 -2.00 11.32
N LEU A 59 14.93 -0.72 11.65
CA LEU A 59 13.91 0.29 11.39
C LEU A 59 14.31 1.08 10.15
N ASP A 60 13.84 0.65 8.98
CA ASP A 60 14.03 1.36 7.72
C ASP A 60 12.87 2.33 7.50
N ARG A 61 13.19 3.61 7.36
CA ARG A 61 12.23 4.69 7.14
C ARG A 61 12.64 5.55 5.97
N GLY A 62 11.73 5.72 5.04
CA GLY A 62 11.95 6.52 3.83
C GLY A 62 10.93 6.15 2.77
N GLY A 63 10.82 6.95 1.71
CA GLY A 63 9.94 6.73 0.57
C GLY A 63 10.46 7.46 -0.67
N SER A 64 9.83 7.20 -1.80
CA SER A 64 10.19 7.77 -3.10
C SER A 64 9.72 9.22 -3.30
N GLY A 65 8.88 9.74 -2.41
CA GLY A 65 8.34 11.09 -2.47
C GLY A 65 9.31 12.18 -2.04
N PRO A 66 8.89 13.46 -2.11
CA PRO A 66 9.67 14.60 -1.63
C PRO A 66 10.07 14.40 -0.17
N LEU A 67 11.32 14.75 0.18
CA LEU A 67 11.90 14.59 1.52
C LEU A 67 11.92 13.14 2.04
N GLY A 68 11.79 12.15 1.15
CA GLY A 68 11.70 10.74 1.51
C GLY A 68 10.38 10.36 2.19
N LEU A 69 9.30 11.06 1.91
CA LEU A 69 7.96 10.74 2.39
C LEU A 69 7.32 9.67 1.51
N LYS A 70 6.51 8.79 2.11
CA LYS A 70 5.73 7.79 1.38
C LYS A 70 4.48 8.44 0.80
N LEU A 71 4.25 8.26 -0.51
CA LEU A 71 3.10 8.84 -1.20
C LEU A 71 2.03 7.77 -1.45
N GLY A 72 0.78 8.11 -1.20
CA GLY A 72 -0.37 7.26 -1.46
C GLY A 72 -0.77 7.21 -2.93
N LEU A 73 -1.74 6.35 -3.20
CA LEU A 73 -2.27 6.06 -4.53
C LEU A 73 -2.76 7.32 -5.27
N ASP A 74 -3.48 8.20 -4.58
CA ASP A 74 -4.05 9.44 -5.10
C ASP A 74 -3.01 10.49 -5.50
N LEU A 75 -1.74 10.33 -5.04
CA LEU A 75 -0.63 11.23 -5.37
C LEU A 75 0.37 10.61 -6.37
N ARG A 76 0.50 9.28 -6.40
CA ARG A 76 1.40 8.56 -7.31
C ARG A 76 0.67 7.97 -8.51
N GLY A 77 -0.64 7.83 -8.41
CA GLY A 77 -1.43 6.99 -9.28
C GLY A 77 -1.23 5.51 -8.94
N GLY A 78 -2.03 4.64 -9.50
CA GLY A 78 -1.97 3.20 -9.27
C GLY A 78 -3.34 2.55 -9.20
N GLY A 79 -3.35 1.25 -8.84
CA GLY A 79 -4.55 0.45 -8.70
C GLY A 79 -5.10 0.44 -7.29
N HIS A 80 -6.41 0.55 -7.19
CA HIS A 80 -7.16 0.31 -5.97
C HIS A 80 -8.12 -0.85 -6.20
N LEU A 81 -7.87 -1.96 -5.52
CA LEU A 81 -8.64 -3.18 -5.62
C LEU A 81 -9.26 -3.48 -4.26
N VAL A 82 -10.54 -3.82 -4.25
CA VAL A 82 -11.22 -4.33 -3.06
C VAL A 82 -11.64 -5.75 -3.34
N TYR A 83 -11.05 -6.66 -2.59
CA TYR A 83 -11.40 -8.07 -2.58
C TYR A 83 -12.38 -8.36 -1.46
N GLN A 84 -13.31 -9.25 -1.71
CA GLN A 84 -14.21 -9.81 -0.70
C GLN A 84 -14.06 -11.33 -0.70
N ALA A 85 -14.12 -11.93 0.49
CA ALA A 85 -14.20 -13.37 0.62
C ALA A 85 -15.40 -13.90 -0.17
N ASP A 86 -15.15 -14.89 -1.01
CA ASP A 86 -16.19 -15.49 -1.83
C ASP A 86 -16.92 -16.57 -1.04
N THR A 87 -18.02 -16.15 -0.41
CA THR A 87 -18.93 -17.03 0.33
C THR A 87 -20.09 -17.55 -0.52
N ALA A 88 -20.02 -17.36 -1.86
CA ALA A 88 -21.06 -17.82 -2.76
C ALA A 88 -21.24 -19.34 -2.66
N THR A 89 -22.49 -19.79 -2.61
CA THR A 89 -22.82 -21.21 -2.65
C THR A 89 -22.38 -21.79 -3.99
N ARG A 90 -21.67 -22.89 -3.94
CA ARG A 90 -21.28 -23.68 -5.12
C ARG A 90 -22.10 -24.95 -5.17
N VAL A 91 -22.39 -25.38 -6.37
CA VAL A 91 -23.06 -26.67 -6.58
C VAL A 91 -22.15 -27.55 -7.40
N GLU A 92 -21.89 -28.74 -6.91
CA GLU A 92 -21.22 -29.79 -7.67
C GLU A 92 -22.24 -30.73 -8.27
N VAL A 93 -22.14 -30.93 -9.59
CA VAL A 93 -23.06 -31.81 -10.33
C VAL A 93 -22.24 -32.87 -11.06
N VAL A 94 -22.76 -34.09 -11.03
CA VAL A 94 -22.18 -35.25 -11.71
C VAL A 94 -23.20 -35.78 -12.68
N PHE A 95 -22.80 -35.97 -13.95
CA PHE A 95 -23.64 -36.54 -14.98
C PHE A 95 -23.14 -37.94 -15.37
N GLY A 96 -24.06 -38.82 -15.81
CA GLY A 96 -23.73 -40.14 -16.30
C GLY A 96 -23.28 -40.17 -17.78
N GLU A 97 -23.38 -39.06 -18.47
CA GLU A 97 -22.98 -38.90 -19.87
C GLU A 97 -21.98 -37.75 -20.07
N GLU A 98 -21.24 -37.74 -21.15
CA GLU A 98 -20.32 -36.66 -21.46
C GLU A 98 -21.07 -35.38 -21.87
N LEU A 99 -21.00 -34.35 -21.02
CA LEU A 99 -21.55 -33.05 -21.29
C LEU A 99 -20.43 -31.99 -21.35
N THR A 100 -20.74 -30.90 -22.03
CA THR A 100 -19.85 -29.73 -22.05
C THR A 100 -20.36 -28.67 -21.05
N ALA A 101 -19.44 -27.91 -20.45
CA ALA A 101 -19.79 -26.79 -19.58
C ALA A 101 -20.76 -25.80 -20.25
N ARG A 102 -20.66 -25.64 -21.57
CA ARG A 102 -21.55 -24.77 -22.34
C ARG A 102 -23.00 -25.28 -22.35
N GLN A 103 -23.25 -26.58 -22.51
CA GLN A 103 -24.60 -27.15 -22.46
C GLN A 103 -25.27 -26.94 -21.12
N ILE A 104 -24.51 -27.05 -20.03
CA ILE A 104 -25.01 -26.81 -18.68
C ILE A 104 -25.29 -25.31 -18.46
N THR A 105 -24.40 -24.43 -18.96
CA THR A 105 -24.59 -22.98 -18.89
C THR A 105 -25.84 -22.56 -19.68
N ASP A 106 -26.03 -23.09 -20.88
CA ASP A 106 -27.20 -22.79 -21.72
C ASP A 106 -28.49 -23.27 -21.05
N ALA A 107 -28.47 -24.45 -20.39
CA ALA A 107 -29.61 -24.94 -19.61
C ALA A 107 -29.97 -24.06 -18.41
N ALA A 108 -28.98 -23.58 -17.70
CA ALA A 108 -29.19 -22.65 -16.57
C ALA A 108 -29.67 -21.27 -17.05
N ASN A 109 -29.18 -20.78 -18.19
CA ASN A 109 -29.64 -19.51 -18.77
C ASN A 109 -31.12 -19.58 -19.23
N GLU A 110 -31.59 -20.71 -19.74
CA GLU A 110 -33.01 -20.91 -20.05
C GLU A 110 -33.91 -20.79 -18.79
N LEU A 111 -33.38 -21.15 -17.63
CA LEU A 111 -34.06 -20.98 -16.33
C LEU A 111 -33.90 -19.53 -15.78
N GLN A 112 -33.22 -18.65 -16.51
CA GLN A 112 -32.88 -17.29 -16.09
C GLN A 112 -31.97 -17.26 -14.84
N ILE A 113 -31.14 -18.28 -14.65
CA ILE A 113 -30.17 -18.35 -13.57
C ILE A 113 -28.78 -18.11 -14.15
N PRO A 114 -28.15 -16.95 -13.89
CA PRO A 114 -26.81 -16.69 -14.36
C PRO A 114 -25.82 -17.56 -13.58
N VAL A 115 -25.11 -18.46 -14.29
CA VAL A 115 -24.15 -19.37 -13.68
C VAL A 115 -22.81 -19.35 -14.40
N SER A 116 -21.76 -19.56 -13.65
CA SER A 116 -20.45 -19.93 -14.17
C SER A 116 -20.23 -21.42 -13.95
N VAL A 117 -19.95 -22.16 -15.04
CA VAL A 117 -19.76 -23.60 -14.99
C VAL A 117 -18.30 -23.93 -15.30
N LYS A 118 -17.63 -24.61 -14.37
CA LYS A 118 -16.25 -25.10 -14.56
C LYS A 118 -16.24 -26.63 -14.54
N PRO A 119 -15.63 -27.30 -15.52
CA PRO A 119 -15.43 -28.74 -15.47
C PRO A 119 -14.36 -29.06 -14.41
N LYS A 120 -14.64 -30.06 -13.55
CA LYS A 120 -13.70 -30.56 -12.52
C LYS A 120 -13.13 -31.94 -12.83
N GLY A 121 -13.58 -32.57 -13.91
CA GLY A 121 -13.17 -33.91 -14.31
C GLY A 121 -14.16 -34.50 -15.32
N ASN A 122 -14.01 -35.77 -15.65
CA ASN A 122 -14.95 -36.48 -16.52
C ASN A 122 -16.36 -36.42 -15.91
N ASN A 123 -17.26 -35.68 -16.56
CA ASN A 123 -18.66 -35.54 -16.19
C ASN A 123 -18.95 -34.87 -14.83
N VAL A 124 -17.94 -34.26 -14.18
CA VAL A 124 -18.10 -33.52 -12.93
C VAL A 124 -17.98 -32.03 -13.21
N PHE A 125 -18.96 -31.25 -12.80
CA PHE A 125 -18.97 -29.80 -13.03
C PHE A 125 -19.26 -29.04 -11.73
N GLY A 126 -18.48 -27.97 -11.51
CA GLY A 126 -18.75 -26.98 -10.48
C GLY A 126 -19.59 -25.85 -11.04
N ILE A 127 -20.78 -25.65 -10.53
CA ILE A 127 -21.68 -24.54 -10.87
C ILE A 127 -21.60 -23.49 -9.77
N ARG A 128 -21.41 -22.25 -10.15
CA ARG A 128 -21.36 -21.11 -9.26
C ARG A 128 -22.31 -20.02 -9.73
N SER A 129 -23.03 -19.39 -8.80
CA SER A 129 -23.80 -18.17 -9.02
C SER A 129 -23.81 -17.33 -7.75
N ASP A 130 -23.91 -16.02 -7.90
CA ASP A 130 -23.98 -15.10 -6.77
C ASP A 130 -25.35 -15.14 -6.06
N ASP A 131 -26.41 -15.65 -6.75
CA ASP A 131 -27.80 -15.70 -6.27
C ASP A 131 -28.32 -17.14 -6.12
N LEU A 132 -27.51 -18.08 -5.62
CA LEU A 132 -27.90 -19.45 -5.37
C LEU A 132 -28.53 -19.62 -3.97
N ASP A 133 -29.67 -18.96 -3.73
CA ASP A 133 -30.48 -19.23 -2.55
C ASP A 133 -31.18 -20.63 -2.65
N ALA A 134 -31.85 -21.05 -1.59
CA ALA A 134 -32.45 -22.38 -1.54
C ALA A 134 -33.49 -22.59 -2.65
N GLU A 135 -34.28 -21.56 -2.99
CA GLU A 135 -35.30 -21.63 -4.04
C GLU A 135 -34.69 -21.72 -5.43
N THR A 136 -33.69 -20.93 -5.70
CA THR A 136 -32.96 -20.94 -6.98
C THR A 136 -32.18 -22.23 -7.17
N ARG A 137 -31.60 -22.81 -6.11
CA ARG A 137 -30.97 -24.14 -6.15
C ARG A 137 -31.97 -25.24 -6.54
N ASP A 138 -33.15 -25.27 -5.90
CA ASP A 138 -34.19 -26.23 -6.21
C ASP A 138 -34.69 -26.09 -7.64
N ARG A 139 -34.81 -24.87 -8.15
CA ARG A 139 -35.15 -24.59 -9.56
C ARG A 139 -34.07 -25.09 -10.52
N LEU A 140 -32.82 -24.85 -10.19
CA LEU A 140 -31.67 -25.29 -10.99
C LEU A 140 -31.60 -26.83 -11.02
N GLU A 141 -31.74 -27.50 -9.86
CA GLU A 141 -31.72 -28.94 -9.77
C GLU A 141 -32.83 -29.57 -10.61
N LYS A 142 -34.07 -29.08 -10.47
CA LYS A 142 -35.23 -29.58 -11.24
C LYS A 142 -35.03 -29.35 -12.74
N GLY A 143 -34.60 -28.14 -13.14
CA GLY A 143 -34.41 -27.84 -14.55
C GLY A 143 -33.26 -28.63 -15.19
N LEU A 144 -32.17 -28.88 -14.45
CA LEU A 144 -31.11 -29.75 -14.93
C LEU A 144 -31.56 -31.21 -15.01
N LYS A 145 -32.35 -31.71 -14.06
CA LYS A 145 -32.94 -33.06 -14.11
C LYS A 145 -33.94 -33.23 -15.25
N GLU A 146 -34.75 -32.22 -15.55
CA GLU A 146 -35.69 -32.26 -16.67
C GLU A 146 -34.98 -32.23 -18.04
N LYS A 147 -33.84 -31.56 -18.13
CA LYS A 147 -33.11 -31.41 -19.38
C LYS A 147 -32.08 -32.53 -19.63
N PHE A 148 -31.52 -33.06 -18.55
CA PHE A 148 -30.49 -34.10 -18.57
C PHE A 148 -30.90 -35.25 -17.64
N ASP A 149 -31.44 -36.31 -18.21
CA ASP A 149 -31.83 -37.53 -17.46
C ASP A 149 -30.65 -38.21 -16.76
N SER A 150 -29.41 -37.86 -17.21
CA SER A 150 -28.16 -38.42 -16.72
C SER A 150 -27.62 -37.77 -15.43
N LEU A 151 -28.31 -36.80 -14.81
CA LEU A 151 -27.87 -36.16 -13.58
C LEU A 151 -27.87 -37.17 -12.41
N GLN A 152 -26.68 -37.51 -11.94
CA GLN A 152 -26.50 -38.50 -10.85
C GLN A 152 -26.43 -37.84 -9.48
N THR A 153 -25.70 -36.71 -9.39
CA THR A 153 -25.49 -36.04 -8.10
C THR A 153 -25.65 -34.52 -8.27
N PHE A 154 -26.33 -33.91 -7.30
CA PHE A 154 -26.43 -32.46 -7.17
C PHE A 154 -26.15 -32.11 -5.71
N GLN A 155 -24.98 -31.62 -5.41
CA GLN A 155 -24.51 -31.32 -4.08
C GLN A 155 -24.20 -29.84 -3.91
N ALA A 156 -24.94 -29.18 -3.03
CA ALA A 156 -24.62 -27.80 -2.65
C ALA A 156 -23.44 -27.77 -1.66
N ILE A 157 -22.46 -26.97 -1.94
CA ILE A 157 -21.31 -26.72 -1.07
C ILE A 157 -21.44 -25.28 -0.57
N GLU A 158 -21.85 -25.13 0.68
CA GLU A 158 -21.92 -23.82 1.33
C GLU A 158 -20.52 -23.44 1.85
N THR A 159 -20.02 -22.29 1.43
CA THR A 159 -18.77 -21.75 1.96
C THR A 159 -19.11 -20.89 3.19
N PRO A 160 -18.71 -21.28 4.39
CA PRO A 160 -18.98 -20.50 5.59
C PRO A 160 -18.29 -19.13 5.51
N ALA A 161 -18.81 -18.15 6.27
CA ALA A 161 -18.15 -16.87 6.43
C ALA A 161 -16.71 -17.07 6.93
N PRO A 162 -15.73 -16.31 6.41
CA PRO A 162 -14.34 -16.47 6.79
C PRO A 162 -14.13 -16.14 8.27
N THR A 163 -13.24 -16.88 8.91
CA THR A 163 -12.80 -16.55 10.26
C THR A 163 -11.74 -15.43 10.20
N PRO A 164 -11.56 -14.65 11.30
CA PRO A 164 -10.50 -13.64 11.36
C PRO A 164 -9.11 -14.21 11.05
N ASP A 165 -8.77 -15.40 11.53
CA ASP A 165 -7.50 -16.08 11.29
C ASP A 165 -7.31 -16.43 9.80
N GLN A 166 -8.39 -16.84 9.12
CA GLN A 166 -8.36 -17.09 7.69
C GLN A 166 -8.12 -15.79 6.90
N MET A 167 -8.76 -14.69 7.29
CA MET A 167 -8.56 -13.40 6.63
C MET A 167 -7.16 -12.84 6.89
N GLU A 168 -6.56 -13.09 8.06
CA GLU A 168 -5.16 -12.77 8.33
C GLU A 168 -4.22 -13.60 7.45
N GLY A 169 -4.49 -14.90 7.29
CA GLY A 169 -3.75 -15.75 6.35
C GLY A 169 -3.84 -15.28 4.90
N VAL A 170 -5.03 -14.85 4.45
CA VAL A 170 -5.21 -14.24 3.13
C VAL A 170 -4.39 -12.96 2.98
N LEU A 171 -4.41 -12.09 4.00
CA LEU A 171 -3.64 -10.85 4.01
C LEU A 171 -2.13 -11.12 3.86
N ASP A 172 -1.60 -12.11 4.60
CA ASP A 172 -0.18 -12.49 4.53
C ASP A 172 0.21 -13.03 3.15
N ILE A 173 -0.65 -13.83 2.53
CA ILE A 173 -0.42 -14.37 1.19
C ILE A 173 -0.43 -13.24 0.15
N ILE A 174 -1.41 -12.35 0.20
CA ILE A 174 -1.48 -11.20 -0.71
C ILE A 174 -0.24 -10.31 -0.52
N ASN A 175 0.18 -10.05 0.73
CA ASN A 175 1.40 -9.29 1.00
C ASN A 175 2.64 -9.93 0.35
N ARG A 176 2.81 -11.24 0.50
CA ARG A 176 3.93 -11.96 -0.14
C ARG A 176 3.89 -11.85 -1.66
N ARG A 177 2.73 -12.08 -2.27
CA ARG A 177 2.55 -12.02 -3.73
C ARG A 177 2.82 -10.62 -4.28
N VAL A 178 2.27 -9.59 -3.65
CA VAL A 178 2.44 -8.19 -4.06
C VAL A 178 3.88 -7.70 -3.86
N ASN A 179 4.53 -8.08 -2.76
CA ASN A 179 5.94 -7.75 -2.52
C ASN A 179 6.87 -8.43 -3.53
N ALA A 180 6.61 -9.69 -3.87
CA ALA A 180 7.37 -10.43 -4.89
C ALA A 180 7.16 -9.88 -6.31
N PHE A 181 5.99 -9.29 -6.58
CA PHE A 181 5.72 -8.56 -7.82
C PHE A 181 6.61 -7.31 -7.97
N GLY A 182 7.08 -6.75 -6.87
CA GLY A 182 8.00 -5.60 -6.84
C GLY A 182 7.30 -4.26 -7.00
N THR A 183 6.04 -4.16 -6.57
CA THR A 183 5.38 -2.86 -6.39
C THR A 183 6.02 -2.12 -5.23
N GLU A 184 6.34 -0.85 -5.44
CA GLU A 184 6.87 -0.02 -4.36
C GLU A 184 5.74 0.31 -3.37
N GLU A 185 5.92 -0.10 -2.11
CA GLU A 185 5.09 0.31 -0.97
C GLU A 185 3.59 0.03 -1.12
N PRO A 186 3.15 -1.21 -1.37
CA PRO A 186 1.75 -1.55 -1.43
C PRO A 186 1.08 -1.32 -0.06
N ILE A 187 -0.20 -0.92 -0.08
CA ILE A 187 -1.02 -0.82 1.13
C ILE A 187 -2.04 -1.94 1.07
N ILE A 188 -1.94 -2.89 2.00
CA ILE A 188 -2.83 -4.03 2.08
C ILE A 188 -3.41 -4.06 3.49
N GLN A 189 -4.73 -4.01 3.60
CA GLN A 189 -5.43 -3.96 4.88
C GLN A 189 -6.81 -4.60 4.80
N THR A 190 -7.26 -5.18 5.91
CA THR A 190 -8.62 -5.71 6.04
C THR A 190 -9.63 -4.59 6.30
N ILE A 191 -10.84 -4.72 5.78
CA ILE A 191 -11.98 -3.86 6.07
C ILE A 191 -13.17 -4.72 6.48
N GLY A 192 -13.63 -4.53 7.71
CA GLY A 192 -14.64 -5.41 8.29
C GLY A 192 -14.08 -6.82 8.44
N ASP A 193 -14.95 -7.82 8.33
CA ASP A 193 -14.63 -9.20 8.63
C ASP A 193 -14.34 -10.05 7.37
N ASP A 194 -14.64 -9.53 6.17
CA ASP A 194 -14.67 -10.32 4.94
C ASP A 194 -14.00 -9.63 3.73
N ARG A 195 -13.42 -8.43 3.90
CA ARG A 195 -12.86 -7.66 2.77
C ARG A 195 -11.42 -7.28 2.99
N ILE A 196 -10.67 -7.19 1.89
CA ILE A 196 -9.28 -6.72 1.85
C ILE A 196 -9.16 -5.65 0.78
N ILE A 197 -8.58 -4.50 1.17
CA ILE A 197 -8.13 -3.47 0.23
C ILE A 197 -6.69 -3.76 -0.15
N VAL A 198 -6.41 -3.67 -1.44
CA VAL A 198 -5.07 -3.69 -2.00
C VAL A 198 -4.89 -2.42 -2.81
N GLN A 199 -4.00 -1.55 -2.36
CA GLN A 199 -3.59 -0.36 -3.09
C GLN A 199 -2.16 -0.56 -3.59
N LEU A 200 -1.97 -0.34 -4.87
CA LEU A 200 -0.71 -0.55 -5.58
C LEU A 200 -0.22 0.78 -6.17
N PRO A 201 0.41 1.64 -5.35
CA PRO A 201 0.95 2.91 -5.84
C PRO A 201 2.02 2.67 -6.92
N GLY A 202 1.96 3.43 -8.01
CA GLY A 202 2.90 3.29 -9.11
C GLY A 202 2.67 2.09 -10.03
N ALA A 203 1.67 1.22 -9.77
CA ALA A 203 1.26 0.16 -10.69
C ALA A 203 0.42 0.71 -11.87
N THR A 204 0.51 2.01 -12.12
CA THR A 204 -0.08 2.66 -13.30
C THR A 204 0.80 2.47 -14.51
N GLY A 205 0.17 2.36 -15.63
CA GLY A 205 0.84 2.30 -16.92
C GLY A 205 0.46 1.05 -17.68
N SER A 206 0.87 1.06 -18.93
CA SER A 206 0.69 -0.06 -19.84
C SER A 206 2.02 -0.79 -19.97
N ILE A 207 1.97 -2.09 -19.79
CA ILE A 207 3.07 -2.98 -20.13
C ILE A 207 2.75 -3.52 -21.53
N THR A 208 3.51 -3.06 -22.52
CA THR A 208 3.37 -3.55 -23.89
C THR A 208 4.40 -4.63 -24.13
N ARG A 209 3.95 -5.86 -24.36
CA ARG A 209 4.78 -6.99 -24.79
C ARG A 209 4.74 -7.06 -26.30
N ILE A 210 5.91 -7.03 -26.92
CA ILE A 210 6.08 -7.04 -28.37
C ILE A 210 6.94 -8.24 -28.72
N THR A 211 6.42 -9.11 -29.57
CA THR A 211 7.19 -10.24 -30.14
C THR A 211 7.30 -10.04 -31.64
N PHE A 212 8.51 -10.02 -32.15
CA PHE A 212 8.81 -9.89 -33.57
C PHE A 212 9.09 -11.25 -34.22
N SER A 213 8.76 -11.39 -35.50
CA SER A 213 9.06 -12.61 -36.29
C SER A 213 10.56 -12.81 -36.49
N GLU A 214 11.33 -11.74 -36.53
CA GLU A 214 12.78 -11.72 -36.73
C GLU A 214 13.47 -10.99 -35.59
N PRO A 215 14.79 -11.22 -35.36
CA PRO A 215 15.55 -10.47 -34.37
C PRO A 215 15.55 -8.96 -34.65
N VAL A 216 15.36 -8.15 -33.62
CA VAL A 216 15.37 -6.68 -33.68
C VAL A 216 16.39 -6.18 -32.68
N GLU A 217 17.20 -5.17 -33.07
CA GLU A 217 18.11 -4.53 -32.14
C GLU A 217 17.38 -3.52 -31.25
N ARG A 218 17.81 -3.44 -30.00
CA ARG A 218 17.20 -2.52 -29.02
C ARG A 218 17.28 -1.07 -29.47
N GLU A 219 18.38 -0.70 -30.14
CA GLU A 219 18.64 0.64 -30.66
C GLU A 219 17.63 1.04 -31.75
N ASP A 220 17.25 0.11 -32.62
CA ASP A 220 16.25 0.32 -33.67
C ASP A 220 14.88 0.61 -33.03
N LEU A 221 14.50 -0.19 -32.04
CA LEU A 221 13.25 0.03 -31.31
C LEU A 221 13.24 1.38 -30.57
N LEU A 222 14.35 1.77 -29.94
CA LEU A 222 14.49 3.07 -29.30
C LEU A 222 14.34 4.22 -30.30
N SER A 223 14.87 4.08 -31.52
CA SER A 223 14.75 5.06 -32.59
C SER A 223 13.30 5.27 -33.03
N VAL A 224 12.51 4.20 -33.10
CA VAL A 224 11.08 4.25 -33.42
C VAL A 224 10.31 4.94 -32.30
N LEU A 225 10.56 4.56 -31.06
CA LEU A 225 9.89 5.16 -29.88
C LEU A 225 10.17 6.67 -29.77
N ALA A 226 11.42 7.08 -30.05
CA ALA A 226 11.82 8.50 -30.05
C ALA A 226 11.09 9.28 -31.16
N ARG A 227 10.90 8.68 -32.32
CA ARG A 227 10.27 9.35 -33.49
C ARG A 227 8.77 9.63 -33.28
N ILE A 228 8.07 8.73 -32.55
CA ILE A 228 6.68 8.95 -32.17
C ILE A 228 6.51 9.74 -30.86
N GLU A 229 7.63 10.25 -30.31
CA GLU A 229 7.68 10.98 -29.05
C GLU A 229 7.00 10.23 -27.88
N LEU A 230 7.12 8.91 -27.88
CA LEU A 230 6.56 8.09 -26.82
C LEU A 230 7.46 8.12 -25.59
N ARG A 231 6.95 8.67 -24.51
CA ARG A 231 7.63 8.60 -23.20
C ARG A 231 7.42 7.22 -22.59
N PHE A 232 8.49 6.58 -22.18
CA PHE A 232 8.47 5.28 -21.54
C PHE A 232 9.33 5.28 -20.27
N ASN A 233 8.99 4.40 -19.33
CA ASN A 233 9.69 4.27 -18.06
C ASN A 233 10.85 3.27 -18.16
N SER A 234 10.65 2.14 -18.83
CA SER A 234 11.70 1.17 -19.15
C SER A 234 11.40 0.44 -20.46
N LEU A 235 12.47 0.00 -21.11
CA LEU A 235 12.44 -0.93 -22.23
C LEU A 235 13.35 -2.10 -21.86
N ASP A 236 12.74 -3.22 -21.52
CA ASP A 236 13.43 -4.44 -21.16
C ASP A 236 13.45 -5.38 -22.37
N GLN A 237 14.62 -5.88 -22.71
CA GLN A 237 14.79 -6.88 -23.77
C GLN A 237 14.87 -8.26 -23.12
N GLU A 238 13.90 -9.13 -23.40
CA GLU A 238 13.85 -10.49 -22.86
C GLU A 238 14.69 -11.47 -23.71
N ASP A 239 14.62 -11.29 -25.02
CA ASP A 239 15.49 -11.94 -25.99
C ASP A 239 15.59 -11.08 -27.27
N ASN A 240 16.27 -11.56 -28.33
CA ASN A 240 16.46 -10.80 -29.57
C ASN A 240 15.16 -10.53 -30.36
N ARG A 241 14.03 -11.09 -29.94
CA ARG A 241 12.71 -10.93 -30.59
C ARG A 241 11.64 -10.39 -29.66
N ARG A 242 11.85 -10.44 -28.33
CA ARG A 242 10.85 -10.06 -27.32
C ARG A 242 11.28 -8.86 -26.53
N PHE A 243 10.39 -7.89 -26.50
CA PHE A 243 10.59 -6.65 -25.78
C PHE A 243 9.41 -6.37 -24.86
N LYS A 244 9.71 -5.83 -23.68
CA LYS A 244 8.75 -5.36 -22.70
C LYS A 244 8.93 -3.86 -22.49
N LEU A 245 7.95 -3.11 -22.99
CA LEU A 245 7.94 -1.65 -22.89
C LEU A 245 6.98 -1.23 -21.78
N LYS A 246 7.49 -0.58 -20.76
CA LYS A 246 6.68 0.04 -19.70
C LYS A 246 6.47 1.50 -20.01
N THR A 247 5.20 1.89 -20.16
CA THR A 247 4.79 3.26 -20.45
C THR A 247 3.76 3.73 -19.44
N ASN A 248 3.50 5.02 -19.39
CA ASN A 248 2.28 5.52 -18.76
C ASN A 248 1.07 5.01 -19.56
N THR A 249 -0.13 5.15 -19.01
CA THR A 249 -1.36 4.68 -19.66
C THR A 249 -1.44 5.13 -21.12
N LEU A 250 -1.43 4.18 -22.05
CA LEU A 250 -1.47 4.46 -23.48
C LEU A 250 -2.92 4.70 -23.93
N SER A 251 -3.19 5.86 -24.47
CA SER A 251 -4.48 6.13 -25.13
C SER A 251 -4.65 5.24 -26.36
N SER A 252 -5.88 4.98 -26.76
CA SER A 252 -6.17 4.16 -27.95
C SER A 252 -5.52 4.71 -29.22
N ALA A 253 -5.40 6.03 -29.36
CA ALA A 253 -4.71 6.68 -30.47
C ALA A 253 -3.21 6.38 -30.43
N LYS A 254 -2.55 6.50 -29.28
CA LYS A 254 -1.11 6.19 -29.13
C LYS A 254 -0.80 4.70 -29.31
N LYS A 255 -1.72 3.81 -28.95
CA LYS A 255 -1.60 2.37 -29.23
C LYS A 255 -1.55 2.09 -30.73
N SER A 256 -2.48 2.68 -31.49
CA SER A 256 -2.53 2.54 -32.95
C SER A 256 -1.29 3.14 -33.61
N GLU A 257 -0.85 4.31 -33.16
CA GLU A 257 0.36 4.98 -33.66
C GLU A 257 1.62 4.16 -33.40
N LEU A 258 1.75 3.58 -32.19
CA LEU A 258 2.87 2.69 -31.84
C LEU A 258 2.89 1.44 -32.74
N LEU A 259 1.74 0.78 -32.91
CA LEU A 259 1.63 -0.44 -33.70
C LEU A 259 1.97 -0.17 -35.17
N GLN A 260 1.48 0.93 -35.73
CA GLN A 260 1.77 1.35 -37.09
C GLN A 260 3.25 1.71 -37.27
N ALA A 261 3.81 2.50 -36.35
CA ALA A 261 5.21 2.92 -36.42
C ALA A 261 6.18 1.73 -36.34
N LEU A 262 5.88 0.73 -35.50
CA LEU A 262 6.67 -0.51 -35.39
C LEU A 262 6.64 -1.31 -36.69
N GLY A 263 5.45 -1.45 -37.33
CA GLY A 263 5.31 -2.17 -38.60
C GLY A 263 6.00 -1.45 -39.77
N ASP A 264 5.79 -0.13 -39.89
CA ASP A 264 6.26 0.65 -41.02
C ASP A 264 7.78 0.93 -40.99
N GLN A 265 8.37 1.06 -39.81
CA GLN A 265 9.76 1.53 -39.69
C GLN A 265 10.77 0.41 -39.46
N LEU A 266 10.40 -0.65 -38.75
CA LEU A 266 11.29 -1.81 -38.54
C LEU A 266 11.27 -2.78 -39.71
N GLY A 267 10.22 -2.75 -40.55
CA GLY A 267 10.06 -3.67 -41.67
C GLY A 267 9.94 -5.14 -41.26
N VAL A 268 9.82 -5.40 -39.94
CA VAL A 268 9.70 -6.72 -39.34
C VAL A 268 8.26 -6.98 -38.94
N LYS A 269 7.74 -8.16 -39.23
CA LYS A 269 6.38 -8.54 -38.86
C LYS A 269 6.28 -8.72 -37.33
N ILE A 270 5.22 -8.20 -36.73
CA ILE A 270 4.89 -8.38 -35.31
C ILE A 270 4.05 -9.66 -35.21
N ASP A 271 4.56 -10.64 -34.49
CA ASP A 271 3.86 -11.90 -34.21
C ASP A 271 2.86 -11.77 -33.07
N SER A 272 3.22 -10.99 -32.04
CA SER A 272 2.35 -10.73 -30.89
C SER A 272 2.54 -9.30 -30.39
N PHE A 273 1.42 -8.63 -30.12
CA PHE A 273 1.38 -7.31 -29.54
C PHE A 273 0.30 -7.27 -28.44
N GLN A 274 0.72 -7.34 -27.21
CA GLN A 274 -0.18 -7.36 -26.06
C GLN A 274 0.08 -6.14 -25.18
N ILE A 275 -0.98 -5.46 -24.81
CA ILE A 275 -0.92 -4.37 -23.83
C ILE A 275 -1.70 -4.82 -22.61
N VAL A 276 -1.00 -4.95 -21.50
CA VAL A 276 -1.56 -5.33 -20.21
C VAL A 276 -1.40 -4.15 -19.27
N SER A 277 -2.43 -3.82 -18.51
CA SER A 277 -2.28 -2.81 -17.45
C SER A 277 -1.47 -3.42 -16.29
N GLY A 278 -0.70 -2.61 -15.58
CA GLY A 278 0.02 -3.08 -14.39
C GLY A 278 -0.93 -3.63 -13.31
N ILE A 279 -2.17 -3.14 -13.29
CA ILE A 279 -3.23 -3.62 -12.40
C ILE A 279 -3.70 -5.01 -12.81
N ASP A 280 -3.86 -5.29 -14.11
CA ASP A 280 -4.31 -6.61 -14.58
C ASP A 280 -3.28 -7.69 -14.25
N GLU A 281 -1.99 -7.36 -14.35
CA GLU A 281 -0.92 -8.29 -13.96
C GLU A 281 -0.95 -8.56 -12.44
N ALA A 282 -1.18 -7.53 -11.63
CA ALA A 282 -1.35 -7.67 -10.19
C ALA A 282 -2.60 -8.47 -9.82
N LYS A 283 -3.75 -8.23 -10.50
CA LYS A 283 -4.99 -9.00 -10.31
C LYS A 283 -4.78 -10.48 -10.58
N ALA A 284 -4.11 -10.80 -11.68
CA ALA A 284 -3.81 -12.18 -12.03
C ALA A 284 -2.94 -12.91 -10.99
N LEU A 285 -2.07 -12.16 -10.29
CA LEU A 285 -1.23 -12.69 -9.22
C LEU A 285 -1.98 -12.87 -7.89
N ILE A 286 -2.83 -11.90 -7.54
CA ILE A 286 -3.53 -11.86 -6.25
C ILE A 286 -4.73 -12.79 -6.25
N GLY A 287 -5.51 -12.82 -7.34
CA GLY A 287 -6.84 -13.45 -7.38
C GLY A 287 -6.85 -14.95 -7.58
N GLU A 288 -5.74 -15.56 -7.96
CA GLU A 288 -5.67 -17.01 -8.17
C GLU A 288 -5.47 -17.73 -6.82
N THR A 289 -6.22 -18.78 -6.57
CA THR A 289 -6.13 -19.59 -5.34
C THR A 289 -4.78 -20.27 -5.23
N ALA A 290 -4.16 -20.59 -6.36
CA ALA A 290 -2.84 -21.21 -6.48
C ALA A 290 -2.69 -22.47 -5.61
N GLN A 291 -3.77 -23.28 -5.55
CA GLN A 291 -3.74 -24.55 -4.84
C GLN A 291 -2.91 -25.54 -5.65
N LEU A 292 -1.73 -25.85 -5.13
CA LEU A 292 -0.81 -26.80 -5.74
C LEU A 292 -1.05 -28.20 -5.19
N GLU A 293 -1.30 -29.15 -6.07
CA GLU A 293 -1.45 -30.58 -5.74
C GLU A 293 -0.53 -31.42 -6.61
N PHE A 294 0.03 -32.46 -6.00
CA PHE A 294 0.79 -33.47 -6.70
C PHE A 294 0.05 -34.78 -6.63
N LYS A 295 -0.18 -35.43 -7.78
CA LYS A 295 -0.87 -36.73 -7.87
C LYS A 295 -0.01 -37.73 -8.62
N GLU A 296 -0.10 -38.99 -8.23
CA GLU A 296 0.47 -40.10 -9.02
C GLU A 296 -0.50 -40.41 -10.15
N ARG A 297 -0.12 -40.09 -11.38
CA ARG A 297 -0.89 -40.39 -12.58
C ARG A 297 -0.46 -41.70 -13.21
N THR A 298 -1.40 -42.60 -13.37
CA THR A 298 -1.21 -43.85 -14.10
C THR A 298 -1.91 -43.76 -15.47
N CYS A 299 -1.14 -43.83 -16.54
CA CYS A 299 -1.63 -43.74 -17.90
C CYS A 299 -1.93 -45.14 -18.43
N SER A 300 -3.10 -45.31 -19.09
CA SER A 300 -3.49 -46.57 -19.75
C SER A 300 -2.73 -46.77 -21.08
N ASP A 301 -2.29 -45.69 -21.70
CA ASP A 301 -1.54 -45.69 -22.94
C ASP A 301 -0.26 -44.83 -22.89
N GLN A 302 0.57 -44.95 -23.93
CA GLN A 302 1.85 -44.23 -24.01
C GLN A 302 1.68 -42.72 -24.19
N PHE A 303 0.53 -42.28 -24.75
CA PHE A 303 0.21 -40.86 -24.94
C PHE A 303 -0.51 -40.23 -23.75
N CYS A 304 -0.94 -41.06 -22.78
CA CYS A 304 -1.65 -40.64 -21.57
C CYS A 304 -2.94 -39.86 -21.87
N LEU A 305 -3.69 -40.33 -22.85
CA LEU A 305 -5.00 -39.79 -23.18
C LEU A 305 -6.08 -40.26 -22.20
N ASP A 306 -5.90 -41.50 -21.68
CA ASP A 306 -6.72 -42.08 -20.62
C ASP A 306 -5.83 -42.34 -19.39
N PHE A 307 -6.20 -41.80 -18.25
CA PHE A 307 -5.39 -41.84 -17.04
C PHE A 307 -6.25 -41.87 -15.77
N GLU A 308 -5.66 -42.35 -14.71
CA GLU A 308 -6.20 -42.33 -13.36
C GLU A 308 -5.22 -41.59 -12.41
N ASP A 309 -5.72 -40.62 -11.67
CA ASP A 309 -4.93 -39.82 -10.74
C ASP A 309 -5.18 -40.27 -9.31
N ALA A 310 -4.12 -40.67 -8.60
CA ALA A 310 -4.16 -41.01 -7.20
C ALA A 310 -3.55 -39.90 -6.35
N ASP A 311 -4.27 -39.47 -5.32
CA ASP A 311 -3.79 -38.50 -4.35
C ASP A 311 -2.65 -39.10 -3.51
N ILE A 312 -1.57 -38.35 -3.33
CA ILE A 312 -0.39 -38.74 -2.56
C ILE A 312 -0.21 -37.91 -1.29
N GLY A 313 -1.10 -36.95 -1.05
CA GLY A 313 -1.05 -36.06 0.10
C GLY A 313 0.13 -35.05 0.08
N LEU A 314 0.71 -34.80 -1.08
CA LEU A 314 1.73 -33.76 -1.29
C LEU A 314 1.07 -32.53 -1.88
N THR A 315 1.16 -31.42 -1.16
CA THR A 315 0.48 -30.16 -1.50
C THR A 315 1.45 -28.98 -1.51
N GLY A 316 0.95 -27.79 -1.85
CA GLY A 316 1.71 -26.56 -1.78
C GLY A 316 2.25 -26.20 -0.39
N ASP A 317 1.60 -26.68 0.68
CA ASP A 317 2.06 -26.47 2.06
C ASP A 317 3.38 -27.20 2.38
N ASP A 318 3.71 -28.21 1.58
CA ASP A 318 4.96 -28.95 1.69
C ASP A 318 6.10 -28.30 0.89
N LEU A 319 5.82 -27.24 0.14
CA LEU A 319 6.81 -26.50 -0.63
C LEU A 319 7.50 -25.46 0.28
N GLU A 320 8.83 -25.49 0.32
CA GLU A 320 9.64 -24.54 1.08
C GLU A 320 10.06 -23.35 0.22
N ARG A 321 10.34 -23.61 -1.08
CA ARG A 321 10.88 -22.62 -1.99
C ARG A 321 10.56 -22.93 -3.45
N ALA A 322 10.29 -21.90 -4.23
CA ALA A 322 10.16 -21.98 -5.67
C ALA A 322 10.91 -20.82 -6.34
N ASP A 323 11.89 -21.12 -7.19
CA ASP A 323 12.73 -20.14 -7.88
C ASP A 323 12.69 -20.31 -9.40
N VAL A 324 12.82 -19.20 -10.12
CA VAL A 324 13.00 -19.25 -11.59
C VAL A 324 14.46 -19.54 -11.93
N VAL A 325 14.69 -20.57 -12.71
CA VAL A 325 16.02 -20.97 -13.17
C VAL A 325 16.04 -21.13 -14.68
N VAL A 326 17.22 -21.12 -15.28
CA VAL A 326 17.36 -21.53 -16.69
C VAL A 326 17.21 -23.05 -16.77
N ASP A 327 16.44 -23.55 -17.76
CA ASP A 327 16.27 -25.00 -17.92
C ASP A 327 17.63 -25.70 -18.01
N SER A 328 17.94 -26.49 -16.99
CA SER A 328 19.24 -27.17 -16.85
C SER A 328 19.51 -28.21 -17.94
N ARG A 329 18.47 -28.69 -18.63
CA ARG A 329 18.58 -29.73 -19.68
C ARG A 329 18.91 -29.18 -21.04
N THR A 330 18.28 -28.06 -21.40
CA THR A 330 18.42 -27.46 -22.73
C THR A 330 19.44 -26.33 -22.76
N GLY A 331 19.71 -25.72 -21.59
CA GLY A 331 20.51 -24.50 -21.47
C GLY A 331 19.82 -23.27 -22.07
N VAL A 332 18.60 -23.43 -22.58
CA VAL A 332 17.80 -22.39 -23.23
C VAL A 332 16.36 -22.51 -22.72
N GLY A 333 15.76 -21.37 -22.35
CA GLY A 333 14.40 -21.34 -21.77
C GLY A 333 14.41 -21.30 -20.25
N TRP A 334 13.21 -21.33 -19.67
CA TRP A 334 13.01 -21.11 -18.25
C TRP A 334 12.34 -22.32 -17.60
N ALA A 335 12.74 -22.61 -16.38
CA ALA A 335 12.19 -23.66 -15.53
C ALA A 335 11.92 -23.11 -14.13
N ILE A 336 11.12 -23.83 -13.35
CA ILE A 336 10.84 -23.50 -11.96
C ILE A 336 11.53 -24.56 -11.11
N SER A 337 12.52 -24.15 -10.32
CA SER A 337 13.15 -25.02 -9.31
C SER A 337 12.28 -25.02 -8.07
N ILE A 338 11.87 -26.19 -7.61
CA ILE A 338 11.08 -26.37 -6.40
C ILE A 338 11.91 -27.12 -5.35
N GLN A 339 11.73 -26.73 -4.10
CA GLN A 339 12.31 -27.41 -2.95
C GLN A 339 11.22 -27.67 -1.91
N PHE A 340 11.07 -28.92 -1.50
CA PHE A 340 10.13 -29.32 -0.47
C PHE A 340 10.74 -29.22 0.93
N ASN A 341 9.88 -29.04 1.94
CA ASN A 341 10.23 -29.19 3.34
C ASN A 341 10.53 -30.68 3.67
N ASN A 342 10.87 -30.98 4.90
CA ASN A 342 11.24 -32.35 5.29
C ASN A 342 10.12 -33.36 5.02
N ARG A 343 8.86 -33.02 5.36
CA ARG A 343 7.70 -33.89 5.11
C ARG A 343 7.47 -34.11 3.62
N GLY A 344 7.46 -33.02 2.85
CA GLY A 344 7.27 -33.08 1.41
C GLY A 344 8.41 -33.85 0.70
N SER A 345 9.64 -33.69 1.16
CA SER A 345 10.82 -34.42 0.65
C SER A 345 10.68 -35.92 0.85
N ASP A 346 10.19 -36.37 2.00
CA ASP A 346 9.96 -37.80 2.28
C ASP A 346 8.87 -38.37 1.36
N ILE A 347 7.73 -37.68 1.21
CA ILE A 347 6.62 -38.09 0.35
C ILE A 347 7.07 -38.12 -1.12
N PHE A 348 7.78 -37.07 -1.58
CA PHE A 348 8.26 -36.94 -2.95
C PHE A 348 9.34 -37.99 -3.28
N SER A 349 10.22 -38.29 -2.31
CA SER A 349 11.22 -39.35 -2.45
C SER A 349 10.57 -40.72 -2.58
N ASP A 350 9.56 -41.03 -1.77
CA ASP A 350 8.82 -42.28 -1.87
C ASP A 350 8.04 -42.42 -3.18
N LEU A 351 7.41 -41.31 -3.63
CA LEU A 351 6.75 -41.29 -4.94
C LEU A 351 7.75 -41.58 -6.07
N THR A 352 8.81 -40.75 -6.15
CA THR A 352 9.81 -40.88 -7.22
C THR A 352 10.52 -42.22 -7.21
N ARG A 353 10.73 -42.84 -6.04
CA ARG A 353 11.26 -44.21 -5.91
C ARG A 353 10.36 -45.26 -6.56
N ARG A 354 9.02 -45.09 -6.42
CA ARG A 354 8.04 -46.06 -6.95
C ARG A 354 7.84 -45.94 -8.47
N ILE A 355 7.93 -44.70 -9.01
CA ILE A 355 7.58 -44.43 -10.41
C ILE A 355 8.80 -44.20 -11.29
N ALA A 356 10.01 -44.11 -10.76
CA ALA A 356 11.22 -43.85 -11.55
C ALA A 356 11.43 -44.86 -12.67
N GLY A 357 11.54 -44.37 -13.92
CA GLY A 357 11.76 -45.19 -15.10
C GLY A 357 10.52 -45.92 -15.61
N VAL A 358 9.33 -45.70 -15.04
CA VAL A 358 8.08 -46.29 -15.53
C VAL A 358 7.38 -45.26 -16.44
N GLU A 359 7.39 -45.51 -17.75
CA GLU A 359 6.86 -44.54 -18.74
C GLU A 359 5.36 -44.31 -18.63
N THR A 360 4.60 -45.28 -18.14
CA THR A 360 3.14 -45.17 -17.90
C THR A 360 2.78 -44.46 -16.58
N LYS A 361 3.78 -44.13 -15.76
CA LYS A 361 3.56 -43.39 -14.49
C LYS A 361 4.18 -42.02 -14.54
N ARG A 362 3.38 -41.02 -14.19
CA ARG A 362 3.77 -39.62 -14.24
C ARG A 362 3.47 -38.93 -12.92
N ILE A 363 4.12 -37.81 -12.68
CA ILE A 363 3.78 -36.91 -11.59
C ILE A 363 2.88 -35.82 -12.17
N ALA A 364 1.58 -35.91 -11.93
CA ALA A 364 0.68 -34.83 -12.32
C ALA A 364 0.82 -33.70 -11.30
N ILE A 365 1.17 -32.53 -11.79
CA ILE A 365 1.26 -31.27 -11.02
C ILE A 365 0.05 -30.44 -11.41
N LEU A 366 -0.85 -30.22 -10.47
CA LEU A 366 -2.07 -29.48 -10.67
C LEU A 366 -1.98 -28.14 -9.94
N LEU A 367 -2.47 -27.10 -10.60
CA LEU A 367 -2.65 -25.77 -10.01
C LEU A 367 -4.11 -25.38 -10.21
N ASP A 368 -4.85 -25.21 -9.11
CA ASP A 368 -6.29 -24.91 -9.11
C ASP A 368 -7.11 -25.94 -9.93
N ASP A 369 -6.86 -27.22 -9.72
CA ASP A 369 -7.46 -28.36 -10.45
C ASP A 369 -7.08 -28.45 -11.96
N GLU A 370 -6.30 -27.49 -12.50
CA GLU A 370 -5.79 -27.57 -13.87
C GLU A 370 -4.42 -28.25 -13.91
N VAL A 371 -4.23 -29.17 -14.83
CA VAL A 371 -2.94 -29.86 -14.99
C VAL A 371 -1.91 -28.91 -15.59
N LEU A 372 -0.98 -28.46 -14.77
CA LEU A 372 0.13 -27.64 -15.23
C LEU A 372 1.10 -28.47 -16.07
N LEU A 373 1.48 -29.64 -15.57
CA LEU A 373 2.39 -30.57 -16.20
C LEU A 373 2.19 -31.99 -15.66
N ALA A 374 2.57 -32.99 -16.47
CA ALA A 374 2.60 -34.39 -16.03
C ALA A 374 3.92 -35.06 -16.47
N PRO A 375 5.08 -34.68 -15.90
CA PRO A 375 6.36 -35.23 -16.29
C PRO A 375 6.53 -36.70 -15.85
N VAL A 376 7.34 -37.44 -16.60
CA VAL A 376 7.83 -38.76 -16.18
C VAL A 376 9.05 -38.60 -15.28
N SER A 377 9.05 -39.26 -14.13
CA SER A 377 10.23 -39.31 -13.27
C SER A 377 11.25 -40.29 -13.83
N ARG A 378 12.45 -39.82 -14.20
CA ARG A 378 13.52 -40.62 -14.76
C ARG A 378 14.41 -41.26 -13.73
N ALA A 379 14.46 -40.68 -12.53
CA ALA A 379 15.34 -41.10 -11.44
C ALA A 379 14.68 -40.92 -10.08
N TRP A 380 15.15 -41.64 -9.11
CA TRP A 380 14.77 -41.44 -7.72
C TRP A 380 15.38 -40.16 -7.17
N ILE A 381 14.54 -39.24 -6.72
CA ILE A 381 14.92 -37.95 -6.14
C ILE A 381 14.85 -38.06 -4.62
N ARG A 382 15.98 -37.87 -3.93
CA ARG A 382 16.12 -38.07 -2.48
C ARG A 382 16.13 -36.79 -1.67
N ASP A 383 16.53 -35.68 -2.27
CA ASP A 383 16.80 -34.39 -1.62
C ASP A 383 15.61 -33.42 -1.68
N GLY A 384 14.47 -33.87 -2.18
CA GLY A 384 13.28 -33.04 -2.29
C GLY A 384 13.40 -31.86 -3.23
N ARG A 385 14.43 -31.83 -4.11
CA ARG A 385 14.61 -30.78 -5.11
C ARG A 385 14.24 -31.29 -6.50
N SER A 386 13.46 -30.50 -7.23
CA SER A 386 13.07 -30.83 -8.59
C SER A 386 12.95 -29.58 -9.44
N GLU A 387 13.05 -29.75 -10.76
CA GLU A 387 12.79 -28.68 -11.71
C GLU A 387 11.54 -28.98 -12.52
N ILE A 388 10.58 -28.06 -12.50
CA ILE A 388 9.41 -28.09 -13.36
C ILE A 388 9.81 -27.43 -14.68
N THR A 389 9.99 -28.24 -15.72
CA THR A 389 10.41 -27.79 -17.04
C THR A 389 9.24 -27.81 -18.01
N GLY A 390 9.14 -26.76 -18.84
CA GLY A 390 8.09 -26.61 -19.83
C GLY A 390 8.45 -25.49 -20.81
N ASN A 391 7.54 -25.16 -21.73
CA ASN A 391 7.74 -24.03 -22.64
C ASN A 391 7.38 -22.70 -21.94
N PHE A 392 7.98 -22.46 -20.78
CA PHE A 392 7.72 -21.25 -20.03
C PHE A 392 8.47 -20.06 -20.60
N THR A 393 7.79 -18.94 -20.76
CA THR A 393 8.43 -17.63 -20.80
C THR A 393 9.00 -17.30 -19.42
N ARG A 394 9.92 -16.37 -19.33
CA ARG A 394 10.46 -15.92 -18.04
C ARG A 394 9.36 -15.40 -17.09
N GLU A 395 8.37 -14.74 -17.65
CA GLU A 395 7.27 -14.16 -16.90
C GLU A 395 6.32 -15.22 -16.36
N GLU A 396 5.97 -16.22 -17.18
CA GLU A 396 5.15 -17.35 -16.74
C GLU A 396 5.86 -18.15 -15.64
N ALA A 397 7.16 -18.43 -15.82
CA ALA A 397 7.94 -19.10 -14.79
C ALA A 397 7.98 -18.27 -13.49
N ARG A 398 8.12 -16.93 -13.58
CA ARG A 398 8.12 -16.04 -12.42
C ARG A 398 6.74 -15.97 -11.75
N LYS A 399 5.68 -15.82 -12.52
CA LYS A 399 4.31 -15.80 -12.00
C LYS A 399 4.02 -17.08 -11.23
N ASN A 400 4.26 -18.22 -11.87
CA ASN A 400 4.02 -19.54 -11.27
C ASN A 400 4.91 -19.76 -10.03
N SER A 401 6.18 -19.36 -10.08
CA SER A 401 7.10 -19.44 -8.92
C SER A 401 6.54 -18.66 -7.72
N ILE A 402 6.10 -17.43 -7.92
CA ILE A 402 5.52 -16.58 -6.86
C ILE A 402 4.23 -17.21 -6.30
N GLN A 403 3.37 -17.73 -7.16
CA GLN A 403 2.12 -18.37 -6.74
C GLN A 403 2.39 -19.64 -5.93
N LEU A 404 3.33 -20.48 -6.39
CA LEU A 404 3.73 -21.70 -5.69
C LEU A 404 4.36 -21.40 -4.32
N GLU A 405 5.28 -20.43 -4.24
CA GLU A 405 5.97 -20.08 -3.00
C GLU A 405 5.06 -19.39 -1.97
N SER A 406 4.10 -18.57 -2.43
CA SER A 406 3.18 -17.85 -1.54
C SER A 406 2.08 -18.73 -0.95
N GLY A 407 1.82 -19.89 -1.54
CA GLY A 407 0.80 -20.84 -1.09
C GLY A 407 -0.62 -20.51 -1.56
N ALA A 408 -1.54 -21.43 -1.26
CA ALA A 408 -2.95 -21.31 -1.59
C ALA A 408 -3.65 -20.32 -0.68
N LEU A 409 -4.63 -19.58 -1.24
CA LEU A 409 -5.50 -18.71 -0.44
C LEU A 409 -6.43 -19.58 0.41
N PRO A 410 -6.46 -19.39 1.74
CA PRO A 410 -7.35 -20.17 2.63
C PRO A 410 -8.83 -19.87 2.40
N VAL A 411 -9.14 -18.75 1.73
CA VAL A 411 -10.49 -18.36 1.32
C VAL A 411 -10.43 -17.80 -0.09
N PRO A 412 -11.29 -18.27 -1.00
CA PRO A 412 -11.36 -17.70 -2.33
C PRO A 412 -11.82 -16.24 -2.27
N LEU A 413 -11.29 -15.41 -3.16
CA LEU A 413 -11.58 -13.98 -3.20
C LEU A 413 -12.29 -13.60 -4.49
N LYS A 414 -13.19 -12.62 -4.40
CA LYS A 414 -13.77 -11.94 -5.56
C LYS A 414 -13.47 -10.44 -5.51
N ILE A 415 -13.22 -9.83 -6.65
CA ILE A 415 -13.06 -8.38 -6.75
C ILE A 415 -14.45 -7.76 -6.75
N ILE A 416 -14.73 -6.89 -5.78
CA ILE A 416 -16.01 -6.16 -5.67
C ILE A 416 -15.87 -4.70 -6.11
N GLN A 417 -14.66 -4.18 -6.09
CA GLN A 417 -14.38 -2.82 -6.55
C GLN A 417 -12.99 -2.75 -7.16
N GLU A 418 -12.92 -2.08 -8.30
CA GLU A 418 -11.68 -1.76 -9.00
C GLU A 418 -11.69 -0.29 -9.40
N SER A 419 -10.61 0.41 -9.15
CA SER A 419 -10.42 1.79 -9.55
C SER A 419 -8.97 2.02 -9.92
N ASP A 420 -8.74 2.62 -11.07
CA ASP A 420 -7.43 3.05 -11.55
C ASP A 420 -7.28 4.55 -11.35
N VAL A 421 -6.21 4.96 -10.70
CA VAL A 421 -5.87 6.37 -10.50
C VAL A 421 -4.71 6.74 -11.40
N ASP A 422 -4.95 7.65 -12.34
CA ASP A 422 -3.92 8.09 -13.29
C ASP A 422 -2.77 8.80 -12.56
N ALA A 423 -1.54 8.36 -12.80
CA ALA A 423 -0.32 8.93 -12.24
C ALA A 423 -0.12 10.40 -12.60
N LEU A 424 -0.58 10.82 -13.78
CA LEU A 424 -0.48 12.23 -14.22
C LEU A 424 -1.36 13.14 -13.39
N LEU A 425 -2.57 12.69 -13.05
CA LEU A 425 -3.50 13.44 -12.19
C LEU A 425 -2.97 13.53 -10.76
N GLY A 426 -2.39 12.44 -10.25
CA GLY A 426 -1.80 12.39 -8.92
C GLY A 426 -0.61 13.35 -8.77
N SER A 427 0.36 13.30 -9.67
CA SER A 427 1.55 14.16 -9.63
C SER A 427 1.21 15.65 -9.78
N ALA A 428 0.28 16.00 -10.68
CA ALA A 428 -0.20 17.37 -10.84
C ALA A 428 -0.94 17.88 -9.59
N SER A 429 -1.71 17.01 -8.94
CA SER A 429 -2.42 17.35 -7.70
C SER A 429 -1.45 17.56 -6.54
N LEU A 430 -0.40 16.75 -6.43
CA LEU A 430 0.66 16.93 -5.44
C LEU A 430 1.39 18.27 -5.62
N GLU A 431 1.82 18.58 -6.85
CA GLU A 431 2.53 19.82 -7.16
C GLU A 431 1.68 21.05 -6.81
N LYS A 432 0.44 21.09 -7.28
CA LYS A 432 -0.50 22.18 -7.00
C LYS A 432 -0.79 22.32 -5.51
N SER A 433 -0.95 21.21 -4.79
CA SER A 433 -1.22 21.22 -3.34
C SER A 433 -0.02 21.71 -2.54
N LEU A 434 1.21 21.33 -2.92
CA LEU A 434 2.44 21.83 -2.30
C LEU A 434 2.62 23.34 -2.53
N ILE A 435 2.39 23.80 -3.76
CA ILE A 435 2.45 25.24 -4.10
C ILE A 435 1.40 26.01 -3.28
N ALA A 436 0.15 25.54 -3.26
CA ALA A 436 -0.93 26.17 -2.50
C ALA A 436 -0.62 26.21 -1.00
N GLY A 437 -0.09 25.11 -0.44
CA GLY A 437 0.34 25.02 0.96
C GLY A 437 1.47 26.00 1.29
N MET A 438 2.50 26.10 0.43
CA MET A 438 3.59 27.05 0.61
C MET A 438 3.14 28.50 0.52
N ILE A 439 2.28 28.84 -0.43
CA ILE A 439 1.70 30.19 -0.59
C ILE A 439 0.85 30.50 0.66
N GLY A 440 -0.02 29.59 1.09
CA GLY A 440 -0.85 29.77 2.28
C GLY A 440 -0.01 29.98 3.54
N LEU A 441 1.00 29.15 3.76
CA LEU A 441 1.94 29.29 4.87
C LEU A 441 2.68 30.64 4.83
N GLY A 442 3.16 31.05 3.64
CA GLY A 442 3.83 32.34 3.44
C GLY A 442 2.93 33.52 3.75
N LEU A 443 1.69 33.51 3.26
CA LEU A 443 0.70 34.56 3.53
C LEU A 443 0.40 34.68 5.03
N VAL A 444 0.21 33.57 5.72
CA VAL A 444 -0.01 33.53 7.16
C VAL A 444 1.20 34.09 7.93
N MET A 445 2.42 33.72 7.55
CA MET A 445 3.63 34.27 8.18
C MET A 445 3.75 35.78 7.96
N VAL A 446 3.51 36.27 6.76
CA VAL A 446 3.52 37.71 6.44
C VAL A 446 2.47 38.44 7.26
N PHE A 447 1.24 37.93 7.32
CA PHE A 447 0.16 38.49 8.13
C PHE A 447 0.55 38.58 9.60
N MET A 448 1.10 37.49 10.18
CA MET A 448 1.53 37.45 11.58
C MET A 448 2.61 38.49 11.89
N VAL A 449 3.62 38.60 11.03
CA VAL A 449 4.70 39.57 11.19
C VAL A 449 4.18 41.02 11.04
N ALA A 450 3.32 41.28 10.05
CA ALA A 450 2.76 42.61 9.84
C ALA A 450 1.86 43.06 10.98
N TYR A 451 1.02 42.18 11.50
CA TYR A 451 0.05 42.52 12.57
C TYR A 451 0.64 42.47 13.99
N TYR A 452 1.44 41.41 14.31
CA TYR A 452 1.98 41.20 15.65
C TYR A 452 3.45 41.62 15.82
N ARG A 453 4.09 42.11 14.74
CA ARG A 453 5.49 42.57 14.75
C ARG A 453 6.45 41.48 15.30
N MET A 454 7.21 41.81 16.39
CA MET A 454 8.19 40.85 16.96
C MET A 454 7.52 39.57 17.52
N ALA A 455 6.35 39.67 18.10
CA ALA A 455 5.58 38.48 18.49
C ALA A 455 5.19 37.65 17.27
N GLY A 456 4.86 38.31 16.16
CA GLY A 456 4.58 37.66 14.85
C GLY A 456 5.81 36.96 14.27
N VAL A 457 7.01 37.52 14.44
CA VAL A 457 8.26 36.84 14.03
C VAL A 457 8.45 35.54 14.82
N VAL A 458 8.20 35.56 16.12
CA VAL A 458 8.24 34.35 16.96
C VAL A 458 7.22 33.33 16.51
N ALA A 459 6.00 33.76 16.18
CA ALA A 459 4.98 32.84 15.65
C ALA A 459 5.38 32.25 14.30
N ALA A 460 5.96 33.05 13.40
CA ALA A 460 6.45 32.56 12.11
C ALA A 460 7.55 31.49 12.27
N ILE A 461 8.52 31.73 13.16
CA ILE A 461 9.56 30.74 13.49
C ILE A 461 8.92 29.47 14.06
N SER A 462 7.98 29.62 15.01
CA SER A 462 7.29 28.49 15.63
C SER A 462 6.47 27.68 14.62
N LEU A 463 5.90 28.34 13.61
CA LEU A 463 5.14 27.72 12.54
C LEU A 463 6.05 26.91 11.58
N VAL A 464 7.26 27.41 11.31
CA VAL A 464 8.28 26.64 10.56
C VAL A 464 8.70 25.40 11.36
N VAL A 465 9.00 25.57 12.66
CA VAL A 465 9.34 24.43 13.54
C VAL A 465 8.20 23.42 13.60
N TYR A 466 6.96 23.89 13.71
CA TYR A 466 5.75 23.08 13.65
C TYR A 466 5.70 22.22 12.36
N SER A 467 5.86 22.87 11.20
CA SER A 467 5.81 22.17 9.91
C SER A 467 6.91 21.10 9.79
N LEU A 468 8.12 21.40 10.23
CA LEU A 468 9.23 20.45 10.26
C LEU A 468 8.96 19.25 11.18
N ILE A 469 8.39 19.49 12.35
CA ILE A 469 8.03 18.44 13.31
C ILE A 469 6.95 17.52 12.71
N VAL A 470 5.88 18.08 12.13
CA VAL A 470 4.79 17.28 11.56
C VAL A 470 5.29 16.43 10.38
N LEU A 471 6.08 17.01 9.45
CA LEU A 471 6.67 16.27 8.35
C LEU A 471 7.64 15.17 8.83
N ALA A 472 8.44 15.45 9.87
CA ALA A 472 9.31 14.44 10.46
C ALA A 472 8.51 13.30 11.12
N ILE A 473 7.39 13.61 11.78
CA ILE A 473 6.49 12.59 12.34
C ILE A 473 5.92 11.71 11.21
N PHE A 474 5.43 12.29 10.11
CA PHE A 474 4.91 11.53 8.98
C PHE A 474 5.96 10.59 8.38
N LYS A 475 7.22 10.97 8.39
CA LYS A 475 8.32 10.14 7.90
C LYS A 475 8.73 9.06 8.88
N MET A 476 8.86 9.39 10.16
CA MET A 476 9.29 8.45 11.21
C MET A 476 8.23 7.39 11.53
N PHE A 477 6.97 7.78 11.57
CA PHE A 477 5.85 6.86 11.55
C PHE A 477 5.50 6.58 10.09
N PRO A 478 5.38 5.32 9.62
CA PRO A 478 5.19 4.99 8.21
C PRO A 478 3.78 5.40 7.74
N ILE A 479 3.52 6.71 7.75
CA ILE A 479 2.25 7.29 7.32
C ILE A 479 2.36 7.56 5.82
N THR A 480 1.56 6.86 5.04
CA THR A 480 1.47 7.08 3.59
C THR A 480 0.66 8.35 3.32
N LEU A 481 1.32 9.36 2.77
CA LEU A 481 0.71 10.66 2.47
C LEU A 481 -0.25 10.55 1.29
N THR A 482 -1.52 10.80 1.55
CA THR A 482 -2.58 10.97 0.54
C THR A 482 -2.95 12.45 0.40
N LEU A 483 -3.76 12.79 -0.59
CA LEU A 483 -4.29 14.14 -0.76
C LEU A 483 -5.06 14.60 0.49
N SER A 484 -5.75 13.68 1.15
CA SER A 484 -6.45 13.94 2.42
C SER A 484 -5.52 14.30 3.56
N HIS A 485 -4.37 13.62 3.66
CA HIS A 485 -3.35 13.95 4.65
C HIS A 485 -2.80 15.36 4.43
N ILE A 486 -2.59 15.76 3.18
CA ILE A 486 -2.15 17.12 2.82
C ILE A 486 -3.24 18.14 3.22
N GLY A 487 -4.51 17.85 2.94
CA GLY A 487 -5.64 18.70 3.36
C GLY A 487 -5.70 18.87 4.88
N GLY A 488 -5.58 17.78 5.64
CA GLY A 488 -5.52 17.82 7.12
C GLY A 488 -4.32 18.60 7.64
N PHE A 489 -3.15 18.46 7.02
CA PHE A 489 -1.95 19.22 7.36
C PHE A 489 -2.14 20.72 7.11
N ILE A 490 -2.65 21.12 5.95
CA ILE A 490 -2.90 22.55 5.64
C ILE A 490 -3.91 23.16 6.62
N LEU A 491 -4.99 22.43 6.94
CA LEU A 491 -5.95 22.91 7.93
C LEU A 491 -5.31 23.05 9.32
N SER A 492 -4.47 22.13 9.71
CA SER A 492 -3.79 22.17 11.03
C SER A 492 -2.79 23.33 11.15
N ILE A 493 -2.22 23.83 10.05
CA ILE A 493 -1.43 25.07 10.02
C ILE A 493 -2.27 26.27 10.51
N GLY A 494 -3.52 26.39 10.04
CA GLY A 494 -4.43 27.43 10.49
C GLY A 494 -4.68 27.40 12.01
N MET A 495 -4.91 26.20 12.54
CA MET A 495 -5.11 26.02 14.00
C MET A 495 -3.84 26.24 14.82
N ALA A 496 -2.66 25.94 14.26
CA ALA A 496 -1.39 26.21 14.92
C ALA A 496 -1.14 27.72 15.12
N VAL A 497 -1.61 28.53 14.17
CA VAL A 497 -1.52 29.99 14.26
C VAL A 497 -2.51 30.54 15.30
N ASP A 498 -3.73 29.99 15.35
CA ASP A 498 -4.79 30.46 16.25
C ASP A 498 -4.36 30.40 17.72
N ALA A 499 -3.69 29.34 18.16
CA ALA A 499 -3.14 29.24 19.49
C ALA A 499 -2.15 30.39 19.83
N ASN A 500 -1.27 30.75 18.87
CA ASN A 500 -0.33 31.86 19.04
C ASN A 500 -1.04 33.21 19.09
N VAL A 501 -2.03 33.42 18.19
CA VAL A 501 -2.86 34.64 18.17
C VAL A 501 -3.55 34.85 19.52
N LEU A 502 -4.18 33.82 20.06
CA LEU A 502 -4.87 33.89 21.34
C LEU A 502 -3.92 34.28 22.49
N ILE A 503 -2.72 33.71 22.53
CA ILE A 503 -1.67 34.05 23.50
C ILE A 503 -1.28 35.53 23.36
N PHE A 504 -1.07 36.01 22.12
CA PHE A 504 -0.61 37.37 21.88
C PHE A 504 -1.70 38.42 22.20
N GLU A 505 -2.95 38.14 21.90
CA GLU A 505 -4.05 39.04 22.28
C GLU A 505 -4.18 39.13 23.81
N ARG A 506 -4.11 38.02 24.54
CA ARG A 506 -4.09 38.06 26.00
C ARG A 506 -2.87 38.77 26.55
N MET A 507 -1.71 38.60 25.94
CA MET A 507 -0.51 39.35 26.32
C MET A 507 -0.69 40.86 26.08
N LYS A 508 -1.29 41.30 24.96
CA LYS A 508 -1.60 42.72 24.70
C LYS A 508 -2.56 43.30 25.71
N GLU A 509 -3.60 42.57 26.12
CA GLU A 509 -4.52 42.99 27.18
C GLU A 509 -3.77 43.31 28.46
N GLU A 510 -2.83 42.44 28.89
CA GLU A 510 -2.05 42.61 30.11
C GLU A 510 -1.05 43.79 30.01
N VAL A 511 -0.47 44.02 28.83
CA VAL A 511 0.37 45.22 28.57
C VAL A 511 -0.45 46.51 28.68
N ARG A 512 -1.70 46.52 28.18
CA ARG A 512 -2.61 47.68 28.28
C ARG A 512 -2.93 48.06 29.74
N ILE A 513 -3.00 47.06 30.63
CA ILE A 513 -3.24 47.27 32.07
C ILE A 513 -1.98 47.84 32.78
N GLY A 514 -0.81 47.87 32.10
CA GLY A 514 0.43 48.46 32.59
C GLY A 514 1.42 47.47 33.18
N ARG A 515 1.26 46.18 32.97
CA ARG A 515 2.23 45.17 33.39
C ARG A 515 3.50 45.23 32.55
N THR A 516 4.60 44.77 33.12
CA THR A 516 5.85 44.58 32.36
C THR A 516 5.67 43.49 31.33
N LEU A 517 6.42 43.57 30.22
CA LEU A 517 6.31 42.58 29.12
C LEU A 517 6.48 41.15 29.63
N ALA A 518 7.47 40.88 30.48
CA ALA A 518 7.71 39.54 31.02
C ALA A 518 6.51 39.01 31.86
N SER A 519 5.91 39.87 32.70
CA SER A 519 4.71 39.53 33.47
C SER A 519 3.50 39.35 32.58
N SER A 520 3.34 40.20 31.53
CA SER A 520 2.24 40.10 30.55
C SER A 520 2.29 38.80 29.74
N MET A 521 3.49 38.35 29.40
CA MET A 521 3.69 37.05 28.71
C MET A 521 3.23 35.88 29.58
N GLU A 522 3.61 35.86 30.85
CA GLU A 522 3.28 34.77 31.77
C GLU A 522 1.78 34.73 32.08
N VAL A 523 1.20 35.87 32.41
CA VAL A 523 -0.23 35.98 32.73
C VAL A 523 -1.08 35.76 31.49
N GLY A 524 -0.70 36.33 30.35
CA GLY A 524 -1.39 36.15 29.08
C GLY A 524 -1.43 34.69 28.65
N PHE A 525 -0.30 33.98 28.78
CA PHE A 525 -0.23 32.55 28.52
C PHE A 525 -1.17 31.74 29.43
N ASN A 526 -1.10 31.98 30.75
CA ASN A 526 -1.92 31.26 31.73
C ASN A 526 -3.43 31.49 31.50
N ARG A 527 -3.82 32.68 31.04
CA ARG A 527 -5.22 33.02 30.70
C ARG A 527 -5.66 32.44 29.38
N ALA A 528 -4.76 32.30 28.39
CA ALA A 528 -5.07 31.71 27.08
C ALA A 528 -5.13 30.18 27.15
N TRP A 529 -4.32 29.57 28.01
CA TRP A 529 -4.13 28.11 28.04
C TRP A 529 -5.43 27.28 28.16
N PRO A 530 -6.39 27.58 29.06
CA PRO A 530 -7.63 26.81 29.16
C PRO A 530 -8.39 26.77 27.83
N ALA A 531 -8.53 27.91 27.16
CA ALA A 531 -9.24 27.97 25.88
C ALA A 531 -8.52 27.20 24.75
N ILE A 532 -7.18 27.31 24.68
CA ILE A 532 -6.37 26.56 23.73
C ILE A 532 -6.51 25.06 23.98
N ARG A 533 -6.39 24.63 25.22
CA ARG A 533 -6.52 23.22 25.62
C ARG A 533 -7.91 22.68 25.23
N ASP A 534 -8.97 23.37 25.64
CA ASP A 534 -10.34 22.90 25.48
C ASP A 534 -10.75 22.83 24.00
N GLY A 535 -10.35 23.82 23.17
CA GLY A 535 -10.56 23.81 21.73
C GLY A 535 -9.82 22.66 21.04
N ASN A 536 -8.54 22.47 21.37
CA ASN A 536 -7.74 21.39 20.79
C ASN A 536 -8.19 20.00 21.25
N VAL A 537 -8.59 19.82 22.52
CA VAL A 537 -9.16 18.56 23.01
C VAL A 537 -10.46 18.25 22.27
N SER A 538 -11.34 19.23 22.05
CA SER A 538 -12.55 19.03 21.25
C SER A 538 -12.22 18.56 19.83
N THR A 539 -11.21 19.15 19.17
CA THR A 539 -10.76 18.73 17.85
C THR A 539 -10.18 17.32 17.87
N LEU A 540 -9.39 16.94 18.88
CA LEU A 540 -8.86 15.59 19.02
C LEU A 540 -9.97 14.55 19.21
N ILE A 541 -11.02 14.86 19.98
CA ILE A 541 -12.20 14.00 20.13
C ILE A 541 -12.88 13.82 18.75
N THR A 542 -13.05 14.92 17.99
CA THR A 542 -13.61 14.85 16.64
C THR A 542 -12.75 13.98 15.72
N CYS A 543 -11.41 14.13 15.77
CA CYS A 543 -10.50 13.27 15.00
C CYS A 543 -10.65 11.79 15.36
N LEU A 544 -10.77 11.47 16.66
CA LEU A 544 -10.95 10.10 17.13
C LEU A 544 -12.26 9.49 16.59
N VAL A 545 -13.35 10.26 16.61
CA VAL A 545 -14.64 9.83 16.03
C VAL A 545 -14.50 9.60 14.52
N LEU A 546 -13.82 10.52 13.82
CA LEU A 546 -13.60 10.40 12.36
C LEU A 546 -12.72 9.18 12.01
N VAL A 547 -11.69 8.88 12.78
CA VAL A 547 -10.86 7.68 12.59
C VAL A 547 -11.70 6.43 12.80
N TRP A 548 -12.46 6.36 13.90
CA TRP A 548 -13.32 5.21 14.19
C TRP A 548 -14.38 4.97 13.10
N PHE A 549 -14.97 6.05 12.58
CA PHE A 549 -15.98 5.96 11.54
C PHE A 549 -15.37 5.61 10.18
N GLY A 550 -14.22 6.23 9.84
CA GLY A 550 -13.50 5.98 8.59
C GLY A 550 -12.98 4.55 8.49
N ASP A 551 -12.54 3.98 9.59
CA ASP A 551 -12.06 2.60 9.68
C ASP A 551 -13.20 1.59 9.40
N ARG A 552 -14.39 1.86 9.91
CA ARG A 552 -15.58 1.01 9.69
C ARG A 552 -16.19 1.11 8.29
N LEU A 553 -16.12 2.29 7.67
CA LEU A 553 -16.70 2.52 6.34
C LEU A 553 -15.72 2.28 5.19
N GLY A 554 -14.47 1.88 5.48
CA GLY A 554 -13.44 1.74 4.47
C GLY A 554 -13.00 3.06 3.84
N GLY A 555 -13.26 4.19 4.53
CA GLY A 555 -12.97 5.54 4.05
C GLY A 555 -11.54 5.98 4.36
N GLY A 556 -10.52 5.43 3.69
CA GLY A 556 -9.12 5.84 3.86
C GLY A 556 -8.89 7.35 3.74
N LEU A 557 -9.74 8.04 2.96
CA LEU A 557 -9.74 9.50 2.85
C LEU A 557 -10.08 10.19 4.17
N ILE A 558 -11.12 9.73 4.88
CA ILE A 558 -11.56 10.31 6.15
C ILE A 558 -10.53 10.02 7.24
N THR A 559 -10.04 8.79 7.30
CA THR A 559 -9.03 8.35 8.28
C THR A 559 -7.73 9.12 8.10
N GLY A 560 -7.24 9.26 6.86
CA GLY A 560 -6.03 10.01 6.54
C GLY A 560 -6.11 11.48 6.93
N PHE A 561 -7.22 12.15 6.64
CA PHE A 561 -7.48 13.52 7.06
C PHE A 561 -7.47 13.66 8.60
N ALA A 562 -8.19 12.76 9.28
CA ALA A 562 -8.33 12.80 10.73
C ALA A 562 -7.00 12.54 11.46
N ILE A 563 -6.17 11.60 10.97
CA ILE A 563 -4.84 11.32 11.53
C ILE A 563 -3.93 12.54 11.36
N SER A 564 -3.87 13.11 10.15
CA SER A 564 -3.05 14.30 9.90
C SER A 564 -3.46 15.49 10.77
N LEU A 565 -4.78 15.70 10.91
CA LEU A 565 -5.33 16.74 11.74
C LEU A 565 -4.96 16.52 13.21
N ALA A 566 -5.10 15.30 13.73
CA ALA A 566 -4.75 14.96 15.11
C ALA A 566 -3.26 15.19 15.41
N VAL A 567 -2.37 14.71 14.52
CA VAL A 567 -0.92 14.93 14.63
C VAL A 567 -0.60 16.41 14.58
N GLY A 568 -1.23 17.16 13.66
CA GLY A 568 -1.07 18.61 13.55
C GLY A 568 -1.51 19.35 14.81
N VAL A 569 -2.67 19.00 15.37
CA VAL A 569 -3.17 19.61 16.62
C VAL A 569 -2.25 19.32 17.79
N MET A 570 -1.76 18.10 17.97
CA MET A 570 -0.79 17.77 19.02
C MET A 570 0.52 18.53 18.86
N ALA A 571 1.05 18.62 17.64
CA ALA A 571 2.26 19.38 17.34
C ALA A 571 2.06 20.88 17.56
N SER A 572 0.88 21.43 17.19
CA SER A 572 0.55 22.85 17.41
C SER A 572 0.49 23.23 18.89
N MET A 573 -0.12 22.38 19.71
CA MET A 573 -0.12 22.55 21.17
C MET A 573 1.30 22.55 21.72
N PHE A 574 2.12 21.61 21.30
CA PHE A 574 3.52 21.56 21.71
C PHE A 574 4.28 22.81 21.30
N THR A 575 4.17 23.26 20.04
CA THR A 575 4.91 24.43 19.57
C THR A 575 4.42 25.73 20.20
N ALA A 576 3.13 25.88 20.44
CA ALA A 576 2.59 27.05 21.14
C ALA A 576 3.06 27.12 22.62
N VAL A 577 3.01 25.99 23.33
CA VAL A 577 3.35 25.91 24.76
C VAL A 577 4.84 25.97 25.02
N VAL A 578 5.63 25.27 24.20
CA VAL A 578 7.07 25.08 24.43
C VAL A 578 7.88 26.04 23.56
N VAL A 579 7.66 26.05 22.26
CA VAL A 579 8.50 26.82 21.34
C VAL A 579 8.21 28.30 21.40
N SER A 580 6.96 28.71 21.17
CA SER A 580 6.57 30.14 21.16
C SER A 580 6.78 30.80 22.50
N ARG A 581 6.37 30.15 23.58
CA ARG A 581 6.56 30.68 24.96
C ARG A 581 8.04 30.87 25.29
N ASN A 582 8.87 29.86 24.93
CA ASN A 582 10.28 29.90 25.25
C ASN A 582 11.04 30.96 24.42
N LEU A 583 10.73 31.09 23.15
CA LEU A 583 11.31 32.11 22.26
C LEU A 583 10.93 33.53 22.76
N LEU A 584 9.68 33.75 23.15
CA LEU A 584 9.24 35.03 23.73
C LEU A 584 10.02 35.37 25.00
N GLN A 585 10.21 34.40 25.91
CA GLN A 585 10.97 34.60 27.15
C GLN A 585 12.44 34.92 26.85
N LEU A 586 13.07 34.24 25.89
CA LEU A 586 14.44 34.54 25.45
C LEU A 586 14.56 35.97 24.93
N LEU A 587 13.63 36.43 24.09
CA LEU A 587 13.62 37.80 23.57
C LEU A 587 13.47 38.84 24.67
N ALA A 588 12.64 38.54 25.68
CA ALA A 588 12.50 39.41 26.83
C ALA A 588 13.83 39.55 27.64
N TRP A 589 14.62 38.47 27.76
CA TRP A 589 15.91 38.47 28.47
C TRP A 589 17.05 39.14 27.73
N ILE A 590 17.08 39.06 26.38
CA ILE A 590 18.10 39.72 25.53
C ILE A 590 17.95 41.26 25.58
N GLY A 591 16.98 41.79 26.31
CA GLY A 591 16.80 43.24 26.49
C GLY A 591 15.84 43.89 25.49
N LEU A 592 15.34 43.13 24.52
CA LEU A 592 14.28 43.59 23.61
C LEU A 592 12.96 43.86 24.34
N GLY A 593 12.77 43.26 25.50
CA GLY A 593 11.62 43.51 26.41
C GLY A 593 11.49 44.94 26.90
N ARG A 594 12.55 45.74 26.86
CA ARG A 594 12.51 47.18 27.20
C ARG A 594 11.80 48.03 26.14
N ARG A 595 11.71 47.53 24.89
CA ARG A 595 11.08 48.23 23.75
C ARG A 595 9.67 47.67 23.49
N ILE A 596 8.72 48.01 24.37
CA ILE A 596 7.31 47.56 24.31
C ILE A 596 6.68 47.85 22.95
N ASN A 597 7.09 48.92 22.26
CA ASN A 597 6.60 49.33 20.94
C ASN A 597 6.89 48.30 19.84
N LEU A 598 7.86 47.40 20.02
CA LEU A 598 8.15 46.31 19.07
C LEU A 598 7.14 45.16 19.20
N PHE A 599 6.48 45.02 20.35
CA PHE A 599 5.54 43.92 20.62
C PHE A 599 4.07 44.36 20.51
N THR A 600 3.80 45.65 20.79
CA THR A 600 2.44 46.20 20.68
C THR A 600 2.47 47.60 20.06
N PRO A 601 1.64 47.91 19.02
CA PRO A 601 1.57 49.25 18.45
C PRO A 601 1.01 50.30 19.37
N GLU A 602 0.38 49.90 20.48
CA GLU A 602 -0.38 50.76 21.38
C GLU A 602 0.44 51.31 22.57
N GLY A 603 1.69 50.83 22.75
CA GLY A 603 2.60 51.35 23.78
C GLY A 603 2.98 52.84 23.64
N LEU A 604 2.71 53.42 22.46
CA LEU A 604 2.96 54.85 22.21
C LEU A 604 1.88 55.78 22.71
N ARG A 605 0.64 55.34 22.91
CA ARG A 605 -0.46 56.23 23.38
C ARG A 605 -0.42 56.60 24.83
N ARG A 606 0.25 55.80 25.69
CA ARG A 606 0.31 56.08 27.14
C ARG A 606 1.38 57.07 27.59
N ALA A 607 2.41 57.29 26.77
CA ALA A 607 3.43 58.32 27.12
C ALA A 607 2.95 59.76 26.79
N GLY A 608 1.95 59.89 25.91
CA GLY A 608 1.39 61.19 25.54
C GLY A 608 0.25 61.67 26.43
N ASP A 609 -0.57 60.77 26.96
CA ASP A 609 -1.75 61.15 27.77
C ASP A 609 -1.45 61.45 29.24
N ALA A 610 -0.28 61.04 29.75
CA ALA A 610 0.15 61.35 31.10
C ALA A 610 0.72 62.79 31.26
N SER A 611 0.96 63.49 30.13
CA SER A 611 1.54 64.85 30.13
C SER A 611 0.50 65.99 29.96
N VAL A 612 -0.79 65.67 29.76
CA VAL A 612 -1.83 66.68 29.50
C VAL A 612 -2.89 66.80 30.64
N GLY A 613 -2.75 66.03 31.71
CA GLY A 613 -3.68 66.05 32.89
C GLY A 613 -3.17 66.78 34.15
N GLY A 614 -2.18 67.65 34.02
CA GLY A 614 -1.60 68.38 35.12
C GLY A 614 -1.50 69.89 34.85
N SER A 615 -2.63 70.59 34.79
CA SER A 615 -2.67 72.03 35.01
C SER A 615 -4.01 72.42 35.62
#